data_f2c41f811666c2b634ff14e193ac02e6
#
_entry.id   f2c41f811666c2b634ff14e193ac02e6
#
_cell.length_a   1.000
_cell.length_b   1.000
_cell.length_c   1.000
_cell.angle_alpha   90.00
_cell.angle_beta   90.00
_cell.angle_gamma   90.00
#
_symmetry.space_group_name_H-M   'P 1'
#
loop_
_entity.id
_entity.type
_entity.pdbx_description
1 polymer ?
#
loop_
_entity_poly.entity_id
_entity_poly.type
_entity_poly.pdbx_seq_one_letter_code
_entity_poly.pdbx_strand_id
1 'polypeptide(L)'
;MTLSRAQQSLLRSLYTRHGRKKNGLCVAEGVRAVGELCAAMPDAVEFFVCQTGVRPPVDCAPVYEVSESVFSALSATVHGQGVLAVARIPAPPEAGIVPQDPYLLVLDRVGDPGNFGTICRTAKASGLQELWLTAGSVDPYGDKAIRSALGAQFSMKIRFFPDLDRLAEAAVAFGYGPVWLTDPHQGENLYRVRDLYRKTVLVIGSEGAGVSDLADGKRVMIPMPGNFESLNAAQAATIFLFEAVRRQYEQ
;
A
#
# COMPACT_ATOMS: atom_id res chain seq x y z
N MET A 1 3.90 15.11 -28.27
CA MET A 1 5.35 15.31 -28.12
C MET A 1 6.06 13.98 -28.35
N THR A 2 7.37 13.98 -28.76
CA THR A 2 8.11 12.73 -28.97
C THR A 2 8.89 12.37 -27.72
N LEU A 3 8.79 11.11 -27.25
CA LEU A 3 9.51 10.62 -26.08
C LEU A 3 11.01 10.45 -26.39
N SER A 4 11.86 11.17 -25.65
CA SER A 4 13.32 11.12 -25.85
C SER A 4 13.92 9.79 -25.37
N ARG A 5 15.13 9.45 -25.87
CA ARG A 5 15.87 8.26 -25.39
C ARG A 5 16.17 8.32 -23.88
N ALA A 6 16.45 9.52 -23.35
CA ALA A 6 16.68 9.71 -21.92
C ALA A 6 15.44 9.38 -21.09
N GLN A 7 14.25 9.83 -21.51
CA GLN A 7 12.98 9.52 -20.85
C GLN A 7 12.63 8.03 -20.92
N GLN A 8 12.89 7.38 -22.06
CA GLN A 8 12.72 5.92 -22.17
C GLN A 8 13.65 5.16 -21.22
N SER A 9 14.91 5.58 -21.12
CA SER A 9 15.87 5.00 -20.18
C SER A 9 15.46 5.22 -18.72
N LEU A 10 15.02 6.44 -18.39
CA LEU A 10 14.47 6.75 -17.08
C LEU A 10 13.30 5.81 -16.75
N LEU A 11 12.29 5.73 -17.61
CA LEU A 11 11.10 4.91 -17.39
C LEU A 11 11.47 3.45 -17.12
N ARG A 12 12.37 2.86 -17.93
CA ARG A 12 12.85 1.49 -17.71
C ARG A 12 13.56 1.33 -16.37
N SER A 13 14.34 2.33 -15.93
CA SER A 13 15.02 2.28 -14.63
C SER A 13 14.05 2.25 -13.46
N LEU A 14 12.88 2.91 -13.58
CA LEU A 14 11.87 3.01 -12.52
C LEU A 14 11.18 1.68 -12.20
N TYR A 15 11.27 0.68 -13.06
CA TYR A 15 10.80 -0.68 -12.74
C TYR A 15 11.71 -1.38 -11.70
N THR A 16 12.89 -0.85 -11.44
CA THR A 16 13.77 -1.35 -10.37
C THR A 16 13.65 -0.49 -9.10
N ARG A 17 13.75 -1.13 -7.91
CA ARG A 17 13.77 -0.42 -6.63
C ARG A 17 14.90 0.61 -6.56
N HIS A 18 16.08 0.26 -7.08
CA HIS A 18 17.22 1.17 -7.14
C HIS A 18 16.93 2.42 -7.98
N GLY A 19 16.35 2.25 -9.17
CA GLY A 19 16.00 3.37 -10.05
C GLY A 19 14.96 4.29 -9.43
N ARG A 20 13.93 3.74 -8.78
CA ARG A 20 12.93 4.54 -8.05
C ARG A 20 13.58 5.34 -6.91
N LYS A 21 14.40 4.70 -6.09
CA LYS A 21 15.10 5.36 -4.97
C LYS A 21 16.05 6.46 -5.47
N LYS A 22 16.78 6.23 -6.57
CA LYS A 22 17.71 7.18 -7.16
C LYS A 22 17.02 8.43 -7.71
N ASN A 23 15.86 8.24 -8.36
CA ASN A 23 15.18 9.33 -9.06
C ASN A 23 14.02 9.95 -8.24
N GLY A 24 13.58 9.32 -7.16
CA GLY A 24 12.39 9.76 -6.41
C GLY A 24 11.08 9.61 -7.19
N LEU A 25 11.07 8.79 -8.25
CA LEU A 25 9.96 8.63 -9.18
C LEU A 25 9.46 7.19 -9.23
N CYS A 26 8.18 7.02 -9.59
CA CYS A 26 7.57 5.72 -9.86
C CYS A 26 6.76 5.75 -11.17
N VAL A 27 6.30 4.58 -11.61
CA VAL A 27 5.46 4.41 -12.79
C VAL A 27 4.12 3.83 -12.37
N ALA A 28 3.05 4.57 -12.62
CA ALA A 28 1.68 4.05 -12.57
C ALA A 28 1.24 3.62 -13.97
N GLU A 29 0.72 2.40 -14.10
CA GLU A 29 0.25 1.84 -15.36
C GLU A 29 -1.22 1.45 -15.29
N GLY A 30 -1.97 1.80 -16.34
CA GLY A 30 -3.39 1.51 -16.50
C GLY A 30 -4.31 2.63 -16.02
N VAL A 31 -5.48 2.71 -16.65
CA VAL A 31 -6.42 3.84 -16.51
C VAL A 31 -6.81 4.09 -15.06
N ARG A 32 -7.06 3.03 -14.27
CA ARG A 32 -7.49 3.16 -12.86
C ARG A 32 -6.35 3.67 -11.98
N ALA A 33 -5.16 3.06 -12.06
CA ALA A 33 -4.03 3.48 -11.23
C ALA A 33 -3.57 4.89 -11.56
N VAL A 34 -3.55 5.25 -12.85
CA VAL A 34 -3.25 6.62 -13.31
C VAL A 34 -4.34 7.59 -12.86
N GLY A 35 -5.62 7.21 -12.93
CA GLY A 35 -6.74 8.03 -12.46
C GLY A 35 -6.66 8.33 -10.96
N GLU A 36 -6.40 7.32 -10.13
CA GLU A 36 -6.22 7.50 -8.67
C GLU A 36 -5.00 8.37 -8.35
N LEU A 37 -3.88 8.18 -9.05
CA LEU A 37 -2.71 9.04 -8.91
C LEU A 37 -3.05 10.50 -9.23
N CYS A 38 -3.68 10.77 -10.37
CA CYS A 38 -4.05 12.13 -10.78
C CYS A 38 -5.07 12.77 -9.83
N ALA A 39 -6.01 11.99 -9.30
CA ALA A 39 -6.98 12.49 -8.32
C ALA A 39 -6.34 12.85 -6.98
N ALA A 40 -5.35 12.06 -6.54
CA ALA A 40 -4.68 12.25 -5.26
C ALA A 40 -3.55 13.30 -5.34
N MET A 41 -2.77 13.30 -6.42
CA MET A 41 -1.50 14.03 -6.52
C MET A 41 -1.26 14.56 -7.96
N PRO A 42 -2.14 15.40 -8.52
CA PRO A 42 -2.00 15.88 -9.90
C PRO A 42 -0.65 16.58 -10.14
N ASP A 43 -0.18 17.37 -9.20
CA ASP A 43 1.08 18.12 -9.27
C ASP A 43 2.33 17.23 -9.15
N ALA A 44 2.18 15.96 -8.77
CA ALA A 44 3.29 15.01 -8.70
C ALA A 44 3.54 14.31 -10.05
N VAL A 45 2.61 14.40 -10.99
CA VAL A 45 2.76 13.77 -12.31
C VAL A 45 3.76 14.56 -13.15
N GLU A 46 4.86 13.94 -13.55
CA GLU A 46 5.90 14.56 -14.36
C GLU A 46 5.53 14.51 -15.86
N PHE A 47 5.03 13.37 -16.33
CA PHE A 47 4.55 13.19 -17.69
C PHE A 47 3.76 11.89 -17.87
N PHE A 48 2.98 11.87 -18.93
CA PHE A 48 2.30 10.66 -19.42
C PHE A 48 3.00 10.09 -20.65
N VAL A 49 2.94 8.76 -20.79
CA VAL A 49 3.22 8.07 -22.05
C VAL A 49 1.94 7.34 -22.46
N CYS A 50 1.41 7.72 -23.61
CA CYS A 50 0.17 7.15 -24.14
C CYS A 50 0.40 6.48 -25.48
N GLN A 51 -0.24 5.34 -25.72
CA GLN A 51 -0.34 4.74 -27.02
C GLN A 51 -1.15 5.67 -27.95
N THR A 52 -0.81 5.71 -29.23
CA THR A 52 -1.53 6.48 -30.24
C THR A 52 -3.04 6.26 -30.13
N GLY A 53 -3.80 7.34 -30.03
CA GLY A 53 -5.27 7.33 -29.87
C GLY A 53 -5.76 7.14 -28.43
N VAL A 54 -4.88 6.90 -27.46
CA VAL A 54 -5.24 6.83 -26.02
C VAL A 54 -4.96 8.17 -25.34
N ARG A 55 -5.86 8.60 -24.47
CA ARG A 55 -5.71 9.83 -23.67
C ARG A 55 -5.57 9.49 -22.19
N PRO A 56 -4.77 10.27 -21.44
CA PRO A 56 -4.75 10.13 -19.98
C PRO A 56 -6.12 10.52 -19.39
N PRO A 57 -6.48 9.99 -18.21
CA PRO A 57 -7.76 10.29 -17.57
C PRO A 57 -7.92 11.77 -17.14
N VAL A 58 -6.81 12.47 -16.94
CA VAL A 58 -6.76 13.88 -16.53
C VAL A 58 -5.60 14.56 -17.28
N ASP A 59 -5.84 15.79 -17.72
CA ASP A 59 -4.82 16.62 -18.39
C ASP A 59 -4.10 17.50 -17.35
N CYS A 60 -3.15 16.90 -16.63
CA CYS A 60 -2.38 17.59 -15.57
C CYS A 60 -0.88 17.63 -15.83
N ALA A 61 -0.37 17.00 -16.91
CA ALA A 61 1.04 16.93 -17.22
C ALA A 61 1.28 16.72 -18.73
N PRO A 62 2.52 16.93 -19.24
CA PRO A 62 2.86 16.68 -20.63
C PRO A 62 2.57 15.26 -21.08
N VAL A 63 2.00 15.09 -22.29
CA VAL A 63 1.66 13.79 -22.89
C VAL A 63 2.62 13.48 -24.02
N TYR A 64 3.27 12.33 -23.94
CA TYR A 64 4.11 11.76 -25.00
C TYR A 64 3.35 10.61 -25.66
N GLU A 65 2.96 10.82 -26.91
CA GLU A 65 2.27 9.82 -27.70
C GLU A 65 3.28 8.93 -28.45
N VAL A 66 3.10 7.61 -28.35
CA VAL A 66 4.00 6.62 -28.94
C VAL A 66 3.22 5.54 -29.69
N SER A 67 3.86 4.85 -30.63
CA SER A 67 3.24 3.71 -31.29
C SER A 67 3.01 2.55 -30.33
N GLU A 68 2.09 1.65 -30.67
CA GLU A 68 1.79 0.44 -29.88
C GLU A 68 3.05 -0.39 -29.59
N SER A 69 3.94 -0.56 -30.59
CA SER A 69 5.19 -1.30 -30.42
C SER A 69 6.14 -0.65 -29.41
N VAL A 70 6.24 0.68 -29.41
CA VAL A 70 7.05 1.43 -28.45
C VAL A 70 6.42 1.38 -27.08
N PHE A 71 5.09 1.54 -26.98
CA PHE A 71 4.37 1.44 -25.72
C PHE A 71 4.58 0.06 -25.08
N SER A 72 4.38 -1.02 -25.81
CA SER A 72 4.58 -2.39 -25.35
C SER A 72 6.01 -2.66 -24.88
N ALA A 73 7.02 -2.05 -25.50
CA ALA A 73 8.42 -2.16 -25.09
C ALA A 73 8.75 -1.37 -23.82
N LEU A 74 7.88 -0.44 -23.40
CA LEU A 74 8.01 0.39 -22.19
C LEU A 74 7.10 -0.09 -21.06
N SER A 75 6.02 -0.79 -21.36
CA SER A 75 5.05 -1.34 -20.41
C SER A 75 5.63 -2.53 -19.65
N ALA A 76 5.24 -2.68 -18.37
CA ALA A 76 5.51 -3.87 -17.57
C ALA A 76 4.43 -4.95 -17.74
N THR A 77 3.35 -4.67 -18.48
CA THR A 77 2.23 -5.60 -18.70
C THR A 77 2.16 -6.03 -20.14
N VAL A 78 1.78 -7.30 -20.36
CA VAL A 78 1.61 -7.87 -21.72
C VAL A 78 0.41 -7.24 -22.45
N HIS A 79 -0.65 -6.92 -21.68
CA HIS A 79 -1.88 -6.30 -22.19
C HIS A 79 -2.12 -4.96 -21.46
N GLY A 80 -1.25 -3.98 -21.73
CA GLY A 80 -1.37 -2.63 -21.18
C GLY A 80 -2.61 -1.90 -21.71
N GLN A 81 -3.17 -1.00 -20.90
CA GLN A 81 -4.33 -0.17 -21.29
C GLN A 81 -3.92 1.11 -22.05
N GLY A 82 -2.70 1.14 -22.59
CA GLY A 82 -2.20 2.23 -23.42
C GLY A 82 -1.85 3.52 -22.68
N VAL A 83 -1.79 3.53 -21.34
CA VAL A 83 -1.44 4.72 -20.56
C VAL A 83 -0.49 4.37 -19.41
N LEU A 84 0.59 5.15 -19.30
CA LEU A 84 1.56 5.18 -18.21
C LEU A 84 1.66 6.61 -17.69
N ALA A 85 1.84 6.76 -16.38
CA ALA A 85 2.21 8.03 -15.74
C ALA A 85 3.52 7.86 -14.98
N VAL A 86 4.46 8.77 -15.19
CA VAL A 86 5.65 8.91 -14.34
C VAL A 86 5.38 10.01 -13.33
N ALA A 87 5.54 9.70 -12.04
CA ALA A 87 5.21 10.64 -10.98
C ALA A 87 6.21 10.58 -9.82
N ARG A 88 6.30 11.67 -9.07
CA ARG A 88 7.08 11.71 -7.82
C ARG A 88 6.48 10.76 -6.79
N ILE A 89 7.35 10.02 -6.11
CA ILE A 89 6.97 9.19 -4.97
C ILE A 89 6.58 10.12 -3.81
N PRO A 90 5.41 9.90 -3.18
CA PRO A 90 5.02 10.67 -1.99
C PRO A 90 6.06 10.55 -0.90
N ALA A 91 6.43 11.68 -0.30
CA ALA A 91 7.24 11.66 0.90
C ALA A 91 6.45 11.04 2.07
N PRO A 92 7.10 10.28 2.96
CA PRO A 92 6.46 9.84 4.19
C PRO A 92 6.09 11.08 5.03
N PRO A 93 5.07 10.98 5.90
CA PRO A 93 4.74 12.07 6.82
C PRO A 93 5.96 12.48 7.66
N GLU A 94 6.10 13.79 7.91
CA GLU A 94 7.16 14.30 8.75
C GLU A 94 7.11 13.70 10.17
N ALA A 95 8.28 13.60 10.79
CA ALA A 95 8.38 13.18 12.19
C ALA A 95 7.59 14.15 13.09
N GLY A 96 6.70 13.61 13.91
CA GLY A 96 5.85 14.42 14.81
C GLY A 96 4.44 14.68 14.28
N ILE A 97 4.14 14.44 13.00
CA ILE A 97 2.75 14.46 12.53
C ILE A 97 2.02 13.24 13.11
N VAL A 98 1.07 13.51 14.01
CA VAL A 98 0.28 12.49 14.68
C VAL A 98 -0.73 11.87 13.71
N PRO A 99 -0.81 10.53 13.59
CA PRO A 99 -1.84 9.86 12.83
C PRO A 99 -3.26 10.21 13.34
N GLN A 100 -4.23 10.33 12.43
CA GLN A 100 -5.60 10.68 12.79
C GLN A 100 -6.53 9.47 12.84
N ASP A 101 -6.07 8.32 12.37
CA ASP A 101 -6.87 7.09 12.33
C ASP A 101 -7.25 6.62 13.75
N PRO A 102 -8.40 5.96 13.91
CA PRO A 102 -8.84 5.44 15.22
C PRO A 102 -7.92 4.32 15.74
N TYR A 103 -7.21 3.63 14.85
CA TYR A 103 -6.19 2.63 15.13
C TYR A 103 -5.16 2.62 13.98
N LEU A 104 -3.96 2.12 14.25
CA LEU A 104 -2.91 2.00 13.23
C LEU A 104 -2.94 0.61 12.61
N LEU A 105 -2.92 0.53 11.28
CA LEU A 105 -2.73 -0.71 10.54
C LEU A 105 -1.25 -0.85 10.16
N VAL A 106 -0.65 -1.95 10.58
CA VAL A 106 0.75 -2.29 10.35
C VAL A 106 0.86 -3.52 9.47
N LEU A 107 1.73 -3.46 8.47
CA LEU A 107 2.14 -4.61 7.67
C LEU A 107 3.57 -4.99 8.05
N ASP A 108 3.70 -6.12 8.74
CA ASP A 108 4.99 -6.64 9.17
C ASP A 108 5.52 -7.66 8.19
N ARG A 109 6.54 -7.26 7.42
CA ARG A 109 7.21 -8.10 6.42
C ARG A 109 6.27 -8.68 5.35
N VAL A 110 5.17 -8.00 5.03
CA VAL A 110 4.27 -8.40 3.94
C VAL A 110 4.96 -8.12 2.61
N GLY A 111 5.61 -9.13 2.06
CA GLY A 111 6.47 -9.03 0.86
C GLY A 111 5.74 -9.18 -0.47
N ASP A 112 4.55 -9.77 -0.49
CA ASP A 112 3.78 -9.98 -1.73
C ASP A 112 3.05 -8.71 -2.19
N PRO A 113 3.28 -8.24 -3.45
CA PRO A 113 2.62 -7.05 -3.98
C PRO A 113 1.08 -7.20 -4.12
N GLY A 114 0.59 -8.42 -4.32
CA GLY A 114 -0.85 -8.71 -4.43
C GLY A 114 -1.55 -8.52 -3.09
N ASN A 115 -0.96 -9.07 -2.02
CA ASN A 115 -1.46 -8.90 -0.66
C ASN A 115 -1.40 -7.44 -0.22
N PHE A 116 -0.26 -6.77 -0.42
CA PHE A 116 -0.15 -5.34 -0.15
C PHE A 116 -1.25 -4.55 -0.86
N GLY A 117 -1.41 -4.77 -2.16
CA GLY A 117 -2.39 -4.04 -2.96
C GLY A 117 -3.83 -4.25 -2.48
N THR A 118 -4.18 -5.49 -2.15
CA THR A 118 -5.50 -5.82 -1.60
C THR A 118 -5.70 -5.18 -0.24
N ILE A 119 -4.73 -5.27 0.67
CA ILE A 119 -4.80 -4.66 2.00
C ILE A 119 -4.91 -3.13 1.89
N CYS A 120 -4.10 -2.50 1.04
CA CYS A 120 -4.11 -1.06 0.82
C CYS A 120 -5.49 -0.56 0.36
N ARG A 121 -6.09 -1.24 -0.62
CA ARG A 121 -7.45 -0.94 -1.10
C ARG A 121 -8.51 -1.13 -0.01
N THR A 122 -8.41 -2.21 0.74
CA THR A 122 -9.35 -2.52 1.83
C THR A 122 -9.22 -1.52 2.97
N ALA A 123 -8.00 -1.13 3.34
CA ALA A 123 -7.74 -0.11 4.34
C ALA A 123 -8.33 1.25 3.93
N LYS A 124 -8.11 1.68 2.69
CA LYS A 124 -8.75 2.89 2.15
C LYS A 124 -10.28 2.78 2.18
N ALA A 125 -10.84 1.64 1.76
CA ALA A 125 -12.28 1.42 1.77
C ALA A 125 -12.90 1.38 3.18
N SER A 126 -12.13 0.97 4.19
CA SER A 126 -12.54 0.99 5.61
C SER A 126 -12.38 2.37 6.27
N GLY A 127 -11.88 3.38 5.54
CA GLY A 127 -11.73 4.75 6.01
C GLY A 127 -10.37 5.09 6.60
N LEU A 128 -9.41 4.15 6.63
CA LEU A 128 -8.06 4.45 7.08
C LEU A 128 -7.32 5.34 6.08
N GLN A 129 -6.50 6.24 6.61
CA GLN A 129 -5.72 7.21 5.84
C GLN A 129 -4.22 6.88 5.84
N GLU A 130 -3.78 5.99 6.72
CA GLU A 130 -2.37 5.73 6.92
C GLU A 130 -2.07 4.23 7.04
N LEU A 131 -0.93 3.79 6.47
CA LEU A 131 -0.37 2.44 6.59
C LEU A 131 1.06 2.52 7.12
N TRP A 132 1.41 1.63 8.04
CA TRP A 132 2.74 1.51 8.58
C TRP A 132 3.37 0.19 8.13
N LEU A 133 4.62 0.24 7.67
CA LEU A 133 5.33 -0.92 7.13
C LEU A 133 6.65 -1.12 7.86
N THR A 134 6.96 -2.38 8.21
CA THR A 134 8.31 -2.74 8.67
C THR A 134 9.21 -3.10 7.49
N ALA A 135 10.53 -3.07 7.72
CA ALA A 135 11.50 -3.56 6.74
C ALA A 135 11.21 -5.02 6.37
N GLY A 136 11.45 -5.38 5.11
CA GLY A 136 11.04 -6.67 4.57
C GLY A 136 9.66 -6.65 3.90
N SER A 137 8.86 -5.60 4.12
CA SER A 137 7.64 -5.39 3.34
C SER A 137 7.94 -4.94 1.92
N VAL A 138 6.98 -5.18 1.02
CA VAL A 138 7.06 -4.78 -0.38
C VAL A 138 7.26 -3.27 -0.52
N ASP A 139 7.92 -2.85 -1.61
CA ASP A 139 7.95 -1.43 -1.98
C ASP A 139 6.57 -1.01 -2.52
N PRO A 140 5.84 -0.12 -1.81
CA PRO A 140 4.50 0.32 -2.19
C PRO A 140 4.43 0.98 -3.57
N TYR A 141 5.55 1.53 -4.03
CA TYR A 141 5.65 2.26 -5.29
C TYR A 141 6.29 1.44 -6.41
N GLY A 142 6.48 0.14 -6.20
CA GLY A 142 6.78 -0.82 -7.26
C GLY A 142 5.59 -1.00 -8.21
N ASP A 143 5.86 -1.22 -9.49
CA ASP A 143 4.85 -1.35 -10.54
C ASP A 143 3.77 -2.41 -10.21
N LYS A 144 4.18 -3.57 -9.68
CA LYS A 144 3.24 -4.64 -9.28
C LYS A 144 2.37 -4.21 -8.09
N ALA A 145 2.94 -3.50 -7.10
CA ALA A 145 2.20 -3.00 -5.95
C ALA A 145 1.19 -1.92 -6.37
N ILE A 146 1.60 -0.98 -7.22
CA ILE A 146 0.71 0.06 -7.75
C ILE A 146 -0.47 -0.55 -8.52
N ARG A 147 -0.21 -1.53 -9.39
CA ARG A 147 -1.27 -2.21 -10.13
C ARG A 147 -2.23 -2.97 -9.21
N SER A 148 -1.71 -3.73 -8.26
CA SER A 148 -2.52 -4.51 -7.32
C SER A 148 -3.38 -3.60 -6.42
N ALA A 149 -2.84 -2.47 -5.98
CA ALA A 149 -3.55 -1.48 -5.20
C ALA A 149 -4.45 -0.56 -6.05
N LEU A 150 -4.39 -0.65 -7.38
CA LEU A 150 -5.06 0.27 -8.32
C LEU A 150 -4.77 1.75 -8.03
N GLY A 151 -3.58 2.07 -7.49
CA GLY A 151 -3.19 3.42 -7.13
C GLY A 151 -3.67 3.91 -5.77
N ALA A 152 -4.36 3.10 -4.96
CA ALA A 152 -4.90 3.50 -3.66
C ALA A 152 -3.85 4.11 -2.71
N GLN A 153 -2.61 3.63 -2.77
CA GLN A 153 -1.50 4.15 -1.94
C GLN A 153 -1.14 5.61 -2.20
N PHE A 154 -1.49 6.18 -3.35
CA PHE A 154 -1.23 7.60 -3.63
C PHE A 154 -2.11 8.55 -2.80
N SER A 155 -3.24 8.07 -2.32
CA SER A 155 -4.14 8.81 -1.42
C SER A 155 -3.99 8.43 0.05
N MET A 156 -2.99 7.61 0.40
CA MET A 156 -2.70 7.17 1.77
C MET A 156 -1.32 7.63 2.19
N LYS A 157 -1.16 7.93 3.47
CA LYS A 157 0.15 8.17 4.08
C LYS A 157 0.81 6.84 4.38
N ILE A 158 2.09 6.69 4.04
CA ILE A 158 2.84 5.46 4.31
C ILE A 158 4.08 5.79 5.13
N ARG A 159 4.22 5.15 6.31
CA ARG A 159 5.42 5.24 7.14
C ARG A 159 6.21 3.95 7.09
N PHE A 160 7.53 4.08 7.22
CA PHE A 160 8.46 2.96 7.18
C PHE A 160 9.25 2.90 8.48
N PHE A 161 9.38 1.69 9.01
CA PHE A 161 10.14 1.43 10.23
C PHE A 161 11.13 0.27 9.98
N PRO A 162 12.30 0.27 10.65
CA PRO A 162 13.27 -0.79 10.48
C PRO A 162 12.76 -2.13 11.00
N ASP A 163 11.96 -2.13 12.06
CA ASP A 163 11.44 -3.30 12.74
C ASP A 163 10.16 -2.96 13.52
N LEU A 164 9.55 -3.97 14.14
CA LEU A 164 8.31 -3.83 14.90
C LEU A 164 8.52 -3.13 16.25
N ASP A 165 9.70 -3.26 16.87
CA ASP A 165 10.02 -2.59 18.15
C ASP A 165 10.05 -1.07 17.97
N ARG A 166 10.77 -0.58 16.98
CA ARG A 166 10.81 0.86 16.66
C ARG A 166 9.46 1.41 16.21
N LEU A 167 8.68 0.60 15.54
CA LEU A 167 7.31 0.96 15.18
C LEU A 167 6.43 1.10 16.42
N ALA A 168 6.50 0.16 17.35
CA ALA A 168 5.74 0.19 18.61
C ALA A 168 6.12 1.38 19.49
N GLU A 169 7.42 1.70 19.62
CA GLU A 169 7.90 2.91 20.30
C GLU A 169 7.27 4.18 19.69
N ALA A 170 7.29 4.30 18.36
CA ALA A 170 6.69 5.45 17.68
C ALA A 170 5.18 5.51 17.87
N ALA A 171 4.48 4.39 17.84
CA ALA A 171 3.04 4.32 18.06
C ALA A 171 2.68 4.82 19.47
N VAL A 172 3.42 4.38 20.50
CA VAL A 172 3.23 4.83 21.88
C VAL A 172 3.47 6.35 22.01
N ALA A 173 4.51 6.88 21.35
CA ALA A 173 4.78 8.32 21.35
C ALA A 173 3.63 9.14 20.71
N PHE A 174 2.84 8.55 19.80
CA PHE A 174 1.64 9.15 19.24
C PHE A 174 0.35 8.85 20.02
N GLY A 175 0.44 8.17 21.15
CA GLY A 175 -0.69 7.82 22.01
C GLY A 175 -1.49 6.59 21.53
N TYR A 176 -0.86 5.69 20.78
CA TYR A 176 -1.44 4.42 20.39
C TYR A 176 -0.88 3.26 21.21
N GLY A 177 -1.72 2.35 21.62
CA GLY A 177 -1.41 1.11 22.35
C GLY A 177 -2.66 0.54 23.01
N PRO A 178 -2.72 -0.74 23.24
CA PRO A 178 -1.71 -1.79 23.03
C PRO A 178 -1.49 -2.18 21.55
N VAL A 179 -0.41 -2.94 21.31
CA VAL A 179 -0.11 -3.56 19.99
C VAL A 179 -0.73 -4.95 19.94
N TRP A 180 -1.54 -5.18 18.92
CA TRP A 180 -2.21 -6.44 18.66
C TRP A 180 -1.58 -7.16 17.48
N LEU A 181 -1.01 -8.33 17.72
CA LEU A 181 -0.37 -9.19 16.73
C LEU A 181 -1.40 -10.20 16.23
N THR A 182 -1.67 -10.23 14.94
CA THR A 182 -2.56 -11.24 14.38
C THR A 182 -1.88 -12.60 14.37
N ASP A 183 -2.59 -13.61 14.88
CA ASP A 183 -2.11 -14.98 14.94
C ASP A 183 -3.21 -15.92 14.45
N PRO A 184 -2.92 -16.95 13.65
CA PRO A 184 -3.96 -17.86 13.16
C PRO A 184 -4.55 -18.77 14.25
N HIS A 185 -3.81 -19.06 15.33
CA HIS A 185 -4.18 -20.10 16.30
C HIS A 185 -4.20 -19.62 17.75
N GLN A 186 -3.51 -18.52 18.06
CA GLN A 186 -3.32 -18.07 19.45
C GLN A 186 -3.85 -16.66 19.65
N GLY A 187 -4.36 -16.40 20.84
CA GLY A 187 -4.78 -15.07 21.23
C GLY A 187 -6.26 -14.95 21.52
N GLU A 188 -6.68 -13.73 21.75
CA GLU A 188 -8.08 -13.41 22.00
C GLU A 188 -8.90 -13.51 20.71
N ASN A 189 -10.13 -13.97 20.84
CA ASN A 189 -11.06 -14.03 19.73
C ASN A 189 -11.41 -12.61 19.25
N LEU A 190 -11.18 -12.29 17.98
CA LEU A 190 -11.48 -11.01 17.34
C LEU A 190 -12.86 -10.46 17.73
N TYR A 191 -13.88 -11.29 17.72
CA TYR A 191 -15.25 -10.86 17.98
C TYR A 191 -15.55 -10.56 19.46
N ARG A 192 -14.61 -10.86 20.38
CA ARG A 192 -14.74 -10.64 21.83
C ARG A 192 -13.86 -9.50 22.35
N VAL A 193 -12.80 -9.13 21.63
CA VAL A 193 -11.92 -8.00 22.02
C VAL A 193 -12.66 -6.69 21.81
N ARG A 194 -12.96 -5.96 22.90
CA ARG A 194 -13.76 -4.72 22.81
C ARG A 194 -12.96 -3.52 22.30
N ASP A 195 -11.70 -3.37 22.74
CA ASP A 195 -10.90 -2.16 22.51
C ASP A 195 -9.90 -2.28 21.38
N LEU A 196 -10.05 -3.28 20.47
CA LEU A 196 -9.12 -3.56 19.39
C LEU A 196 -8.92 -2.38 18.42
N TYR A 197 -9.89 -1.47 18.31
CA TYR A 197 -9.89 -0.39 17.32
C TYR A 197 -9.96 1.00 17.95
N ARG A 198 -9.48 1.15 19.21
CA ARG A 198 -9.48 2.41 19.94
C ARG A 198 -8.08 2.80 20.36
N LYS A 199 -7.43 3.64 19.51
CA LYS A 199 -6.04 4.07 19.72
C LYS A 199 -5.07 2.90 19.94
N THR A 200 -5.22 1.83 19.16
CA THR A 200 -4.41 0.62 19.21
C THR A 200 -3.58 0.46 17.94
N VAL A 201 -2.73 -0.54 17.90
CA VAL A 201 -1.96 -0.95 16.73
C VAL A 201 -2.38 -2.36 16.35
N LEU A 202 -2.82 -2.58 15.11
CA LEU A 202 -3.15 -3.89 14.55
C LEU A 202 -2.06 -4.29 13.55
N VAL A 203 -1.38 -5.40 13.81
CA VAL A 203 -0.26 -5.88 13.00
C VAL A 203 -0.67 -7.11 12.20
N ILE A 204 -0.58 -7.01 10.88
CA ILE A 204 -0.75 -8.11 9.93
C ILE A 204 0.63 -8.60 9.50
N GLY A 205 0.91 -9.88 9.68
CA GLY A 205 2.18 -10.51 9.34
C GLY A 205 2.25 -11.07 7.93
N SER A 206 3.45 -11.53 7.57
CA SER A 206 3.69 -12.26 6.33
C SER A 206 3.08 -13.67 6.37
N GLU A 207 2.78 -14.24 5.19
CA GLU A 207 2.18 -15.59 5.07
C GLU A 207 3.08 -16.70 5.60
N GLY A 208 4.40 -16.59 5.40
CA GLY A 208 5.33 -17.66 5.78
C GLY A 208 5.83 -17.57 7.22
N ALA A 209 6.12 -16.36 7.71
CA ALA A 209 6.73 -16.16 9.02
C ALA A 209 5.79 -15.57 10.07
N GLY A 210 4.54 -15.24 9.67
CA GLY A 210 3.61 -14.57 10.57
C GLY A 210 4.06 -13.17 10.96
N VAL A 211 3.64 -12.71 12.13
CA VAL A 211 4.06 -11.45 12.74
C VAL A 211 5.33 -11.66 13.54
N SER A 212 6.24 -10.68 13.54
CA SER A 212 7.44 -10.67 14.40
C SER A 212 7.03 -10.68 15.87
N ASP A 213 7.85 -11.31 16.72
CA ASP A 213 7.62 -11.26 18.16
C ASP A 213 7.82 -9.83 18.70
N LEU A 214 6.98 -9.46 19.65
CA LEU A 214 7.05 -8.21 20.41
C LEU A 214 6.74 -8.53 21.87
N ALA A 215 7.60 -8.11 22.80
CA ALA A 215 7.54 -8.52 24.22
C ALA A 215 6.19 -8.23 24.87
N ASP A 216 5.63 -7.03 24.64
CA ASP A 216 4.34 -6.60 25.20
C ASP A 216 3.17 -6.72 24.21
N GLY A 217 3.38 -7.47 23.12
CA GLY A 217 2.38 -7.68 22.08
C GLY A 217 1.26 -8.62 22.53
N LYS A 218 0.01 -8.19 22.41
CA LYS A 218 -1.16 -9.02 22.62
C LYS A 218 -1.48 -9.77 21.33
N ARG A 219 -1.95 -11.00 21.44
CA ARG A 219 -2.33 -11.78 20.24
C ARG A 219 -3.85 -11.77 20.06
N VAL A 220 -4.27 -11.67 18.79
CA VAL A 220 -5.67 -11.71 18.38
C VAL A 220 -5.82 -12.64 17.19
N MET A 221 -6.86 -13.48 17.22
CA MET A 221 -7.14 -14.45 16.16
C MET A 221 -8.54 -14.32 15.58
N ILE A 222 -8.66 -14.67 14.30
CA ILE A 222 -9.95 -14.93 13.65
C ILE A 222 -10.30 -16.38 13.94
N PRO A 223 -11.46 -16.69 14.58
CA PRO A 223 -11.87 -18.07 14.81
C PRO A 223 -12.06 -18.83 13.49
N MET A 224 -11.40 -19.96 13.35
CA MET A 224 -11.47 -20.83 12.17
C MET A 224 -12.04 -22.21 12.54
N PRO A 225 -13.37 -22.41 12.52
CA PRO A 225 -14.00 -23.68 12.90
C PRO A 225 -13.56 -24.88 12.04
N GLY A 226 -13.07 -24.62 10.82
CA GLY A 226 -12.61 -25.66 9.89
C GLY A 226 -11.20 -26.20 10.19
N ASN A 227 -10.54 -25.76 11.27
CA ASN A 227 -9.18 -26.18 11.65
C ASN A 227 -8.16 -26.10 10.51
N PHE A 228 -8.22 -25.03 9.70
CA PHE A 228 -7.24 -24.78 8.65
C PHE A 228 -6.03 -24.02 9.21
N GLU A 229 -4.86 -24.15 8.57
CA GLU A 229 -3.60 -23.58 9.07
C GLU A 229 -3.63 -22.06 9.19
N SER A 230 -4.09 -21.35 8.16
CA SER A 230 -4.17 -19.89 8.16
C SER A 230 -5.01 -19.37 7.00
N LEU A 231 -5.45 -18.12 7.10
CA LEU A 231 -5.97 -17.35 5.97
C LEU A 231 -4.84 -16.62 5.25
N ASN A 232 -5.03 -16.36 3.97
CA ASN A 232 -4.19 -15.42 3.25
C ASN A 232 -4.14 -14.06 3.98
N ALA A 233 -2.98 -13.41 4.02
CA ALA A 233 -2.77 -12.18 4.79
C ALA A 233 -3.76 -11.05 4.42
N ALA A 234 -4.08 -10.89 3.13
CA ALA A 234 -5.04 -9.89 2.69
C ALA A 234 -6.49 -10.24 3.05
N GLN A 235 -6.85 -11.51 3.06
CA GLN A 235 -8.17 -11.98 3.52
C GLN A 235 -8.31 -11.77 5.03
N ALA A 236 -7.30 -12.12 5.81
CA ALA A 236 -7.28 -11.86 7.24
C ALA A 236 -7.41 -10.36 7.54
N ALA A 237 -6.61 -9.53 6.88
CA ALA A 237 -6.70 -8.07 7.00
C ALA A 237 -8.10 -7.54 6.66
N THR A 238 -8.74 -8.08 5.62
CA THR A 238 -10.11 -7.69 5.23
C THR A 238 -11.11 -7.96 6.34
N ILE A 239 -11.03 -9.13 6.99
CA ILE A 239 -11.93 -9.48 8.10
C ILE A 239 -11.71 -8.53 9.28
N PHE A 240 -10.47 -8.27 9.68
CA PHE A 240 -10.16 -7.33 10.76
C PHE A 240 -10.66 -5.91 10.46
N LEU A 241 -10.39 -5.40 9.25
CA LEU A 241 -10.77 -4.05 8.86
C LEU A 241 -12.29 -3.86 8.79
N PHE A 242 -13.01 -4.82 8.23
CA PHE A 242 -14.47 -4.72 8.14
C PHE A 242 -15.18 -5.06 9.45
N GLU A 243 -14.55 -5.79 10.36
CA GLU A 243 -15.04 -5.89 11.74
C GLU A 243 -14.93 -4.52 12.46
N ALA A 244 -13.89 -3.73 12.20
CA ALA A 244 -13.81 -2.35 12.70
C ALA A 244 -14.96 -1.50 12.16
N VAL A 245 -15.22 -1.57 10.86
CA VAL A 245 -16.35 -0.86 10.21
C VAL A 245 -17.68 -1.30 10.80
N ARG A 246 -17.93 -2.62 10.92
CA ARG A 246 -19.16 -3.16 11.52
C ARG A 246 -19.43 -2.55 12.91
N ARG A 247 -18.40 -2.49 13.76
CA ARG A 247 -18.53 -1.92 15.12
C ARG A 247 -18.87 -0.44 15.14
N GLN A 248 -18.50 0.32 14.11
CA GLN A 248 -18.89 1.73 14.01
C GLN A 248 -20.37 1.91 13.69
N TYR A 249 -20.97 0.98 12.97
CA TYR A 249 -22.41 1.02 12.63
C TYR A 249 -23.33 0.46 13.73
N GLU A 250 -22.78 -0.17 14.76
CA GLU A 250 -23.55 -0.69 15.90
C GLU A 250 -23.53 0.24 17.13
N GLN A 251 -22.85 1.38 17.06
CA GLN A 251 -22.83 2.44 18.08
C GLN A 251 -23.84 3.52 17.76
#